data_7cd9f00a5ecc838111faf58342df02bf
#
_entry.id   7cd9f00a5ecc838111faf58342df02bf
#
_cell.length_a   1.000
_cell.length_b   1.000
_cell.length_c   1.000
_cell.angle_alpha   90.00
_cell.angle_beta   90.00
_cell.angle_gamma   90.00
#
_symmetry.space_group_name_H-M   'P 1'
#
loop_
_entity.id
_entity.type
_entity.pdbx_description
1 polymer ?
#
loop_
_entity_poly.entity_id
_entity_poly.type
_entity_poly.pdbx_seq_one_letter_code
_entity_poly.pdbx_strand_id
1 'polypeptide(L)'
;KGSSGSPTPPIAAAPTAPPPQPKAPEIALPPPAAPPPVVIQPTPAPSNSPVLADDPTIKSLSEKLDKNPDDAAALYRRGQVYASKGAYDLAVKDFTNSLRLNPKDVEAYNNRCWVRTVIGDLQAALKDCNEALRLRPNFVDALDSRGLMNLKGGQNKNAIADFDAALKINPRLTSSLYGRGLAKQRNGAVAEGDLDIANAKAMDPNIVKEFADYGVQ
;
A
#
# COMPACT_ATOMS: atom_id res chain seq x y z
N LYS A 1 6.31 87.19 25.26
CA LYS A 1 6.15 85.80 25.72
C LYS A 1 6.41 84.88 24.54
N GLY A 2 7.65 84.38 24.53
CA GLY A 2 8.08 83.45 23.45
C GLY A 2 7.57 82.04 23.65
N SER A 3 7.31 81.37 22.57
CA SER A 3 7.14 79.94 22.52
C SER A 3 8.17 79.38 21.54
N SER A 4 9.14 78.68 22.12
CA SER A 4 10.21 77.99 21.41
C SER A 4 9.70 76.70 20.82
N GLY A 5 9.64 76.62 19.50
CA GLY A 5 9.44 75.38 18.80
C GLY A 5 10.76 74.67 18.55
N SER A 6 10.93 73.49 19.11
CA SER A 6 12.08 72.64 18.87
C SER A 6 12.01 72.01 17.45
N PRO A 7 13.15 71.91 16.74
CA PRO A 7 13.15 71.29 15.42
C PRO A 7 13.13 69.77 15.54
N THR A 8 12.27 69.13 14.76
CA THR A 8 12.18 67.69 14.57
C THR A 8 13.41 67.17 13.81
N PRO A 9 14.03 66.05 14.21
CA PRO A 9 15.16 65.47 13.46
C PRO A 9 14.70 64.84 12.14
N PRO A 10 15.56 64.81 11.13
CA PRO A 10 15.22 64.21 9.84
C PRO A 10 15.07 62.70 9.92
N ILE A 11 14.02 62.18 9.29
CA ILE A 11 13.72 60.76 9.13
C ILE A 11 14.84 60.14 8.27
N ALA A 12 15.60 59.22 8.82
CA ALA A 12 16.56 58.45 8.06
C ALA A 12 15.85 57.57 7.03
N ALA A 13 16.25 57.70 5.77
CA ALA A 13 15.76 56.87 4.68
C ALA A 13 16.14 55.38 4.92
N ALA A 14 15.19 54.49 4.82
CA ALA A 14 15.40 53.03 4.88
C ALA A 14 16.31 52.57 3.73
N PRO A 15 17.18 51.59 3.96
CA PRO A 15 18.04 51.07 2.90
C PRO A 15 17.20 50.38 1.84
N THR A 16 17.45 50.80 0.60
CA THR A 16 16.83 50.17 -0.60
C THR A 16 17.37 48.73 -0.74
N ALA A 17 16.45 47.80 -0.89
CA ALA A 17 16.77 46.40 -1.16
C ALA A 17 17.59 46.27 -2.46
N PRO A 18 18.56 45.33 -2.54
CA PRO A 18 19.32 45.09 -3.74
C PRO A 18 18.42 44.53 -4.85
N PRO A 19 18.71 44.80 -6.13
CA PRO A 19 17.94 44.31 -7.25
C PRO A 19 17.97 42.76 -7.31
N PRO A 20 16.89 42.12 -7.79
CA PRO A 20 16.83 40.67 -7.88
C PRO A 20 17.91 40.16 -8.85
N GLN A 21 18.69 39.19 -8.39
CA GLN A 21 19.66 38.50 -9.24
C GLN A 21 18.94 37.69 -10.32
N PRO A 22 19.47 37.64 -11.54
CA PRO A 22 18.90 36.79 -12.59
C PRO A 22 19.03 35.33 -12.17
N LYS A 23 17.89 34.62 -12.17
CA LYS A 23 17.86 33.17 -11.95
C LYS A 23 18.67 32.48 -13.04
N ALA A 24 19.62 31.63 -12.64
CA ALA A 24 20.31 30.75 -13.57
C ALA A 24 19.30 29.87 -14.29
N PRO A 25 19.54 29.54 -15.58
CA PRO A 25 18.65 28.65 -16.31
C PRO A 25 18.58 27.29 -15.60
N GLU A 26 17.38 26.92 -15.19
CA GLU A 26 17.09 25.60 -14.63
C GLU A 26 17.25 24.57 -15.75
N ILE A 27 18.37 23.84 -15.74
CA ILE A 27 18.56 22.70 -16.63
C ILE A 27 17.61 21.62 -16.17
N ALA A 28 16.49 21.46 -16.88
CA ALA A 28 15.57 20.37 -16.67
C ALA A 28 16.33 19.05 -16.89
N LEU A 29 16.53 18.30 -15.81
CA LEU A 29 17.01 16.93 -15.91
C LEU A 29 15.98 16.12 -16.71
N PRO A 30 16.43 15.30 -17.67
CA PRO A 30 15.51 14.41 -18.37
C PRO A 30 14.80 13.51 -17.35
N PRO A 31 13.52 13.19 -17.56
CA PRO A 31 12.82 12.28 -16.66
C PRO A 31 13.59 10.96 -16.59
N PRO A 32 13.67 10.34 -15.40
CA PRO A 32 14.32 9.03 -15.27
C PRO A 32 13.66 8.06 -16.24
N ALA A 33 14.48 7.35 -17.00
CA ALA A 33 14.01 6.31 -17.92
C ALA A 33 13.12 5.33 -17.13
N ALA A 34 11.95 5.05 -17.66
CA ALA A 34 11.06 4.05 -17.08
C ALA A 34 11.82 2.73 -16.94
N PRO A 35 11.75 2.05 -15.78
CA PRO A 35 12.35 0.75 -15.64
C PRO A 35 11.76 -0.19 -16.70
N PRO A 36 12.57 -1.10 -17.28
CA PRO A 36 12.04 -2.06 -18.25
C PRO A 36 10.89 -2.84 -17.62
N PRO A 37 9.87 -3.20 -18.41
CA PRO A 37 8.75 -3.99 -17.87
C PRO A 37 9.31 -5.29 -17.32
N VAL A 38 9.17 -5.49 -16.01
CA VAL A 38 9.44 -6.78 -15.38
C VAL A 38 8.34 -7.72 -15.89
N VAL A 39 8.69 -8.56 -16.85
CA VAL A 39 7.83 -9.67 -17.29
C VAL A 39 7.85 -10.70 -16.16
N ILE A 40 7.00 -10.50 -15.17
CA ILE A 40 6.71 -11.53 -14.18
C ILE A 40 5.81 -12.53 -14.91
N GLN A 41 6.38 -13.68 -15.29
CA GLN A 41 5.56 -14.79 -15.74
C GLN A 41 4.69 -15.20 -14.54
N PRO A 42 3.35 -15.18 -14.67
CA PRO A 42 2.51 -15.71 -13.62
C PRO A 42 2.81 -17.21 -13.51
N THR A 43 3.28 -17.65 -12.34
CA THR A 43 3.21 -19.06 -12.01
C THR A 43 1.73 -19.42 -12.04
N PRO A 44 1.28 -20.37 -12.88
CA PRO A 44 -0.10 -20.75 -12.90
C PRO A 44 -0.47 -21.34 -11.54
N ALA A 45 -1.29 -20.62 -10.78
CA ALA A 45 -1.94 -21.20 -9.62
C ALA A 45 -2.79 -22.38 -10.08
N PRO A 46 -2.78 -23.52 -9.38
CA PRO A 46 -3.62 -24.65 -9.74
C PRO A 46 -5.10 -24.29 -9.55
N SER A 47 -5.72 -23.89 -10.64
CA SER A 47 -7.15 -23.49 -10.68
C SER A 47 -8.14 -24.64 -10.42
N ASN A 48 -7.65 -25.87 -10.22
CA ASN A 48 -8.46 -27.08 -9.96
C ASN A 48 -7.77 -28.00 -8.96
N SER A 49 -7.49 -27.53 -7.75
CA SER A 49 -7.13 -28.47 -6.68
C SER A 49 -8.39 -29.16 -6.18
N PRO A 50 -8.40 -30.53 -6.11
CA PRO A 50 -9.48 -31.28 -5.47
C PRO A 50 -9.82 -30.79 -4.07
N VAL A 51 -8.81 -30.26 -3.36
CA VAL A 51 -8.93 -29.65 -2.03
C VAL A 51 -9.91 -28.48 -1.95
N LEU A 52 -10.14 -27.74 -3.06
CA LEU A 52 -11.09 -26.61 -3.08
C LEU A 52 -12.54 -27.11 -3.21
N ALA A 53 -12.79 -28.12 -4.04
CA ALA A 53 -14.14 -28.66 -4.26
C ALA A 53 -14.68 -29.35 -3.00
N ASP A 54 -13.79 -29.93 -2.17
CA ASP A 54 -14.16 -30.65 -0.96
C ASP A 54 -14.21 -29.77 0.30
N ASP A 55 -13.82 -28.49 0.19
CA ASP A 55 -13.91 -27.58 1.34
C ASP A 55 -15.37 -27.30 1.69
N PRO A 56 -15.82 -27.64 2.93
CA PRO A 56 -17.23 -27.54 3.29
C PRO A 56 -17.75 -26.10 3.29
N THR A 57 -16.87 -25.11 3.56
CA THR A 57 -17.24 -23.69 3.55
C THR A 57 -17.44 -23.20 2.12
N ILE A 58 -16.55 -23.56 1.20
CA ILE A 58 -16.69 -23.23 -0.23
C ILE A 58 -17.96 -23.87 -0.78
N LYS A 59 -18.22 -25.13 -0.46
CA LYS A 59 -19.41 -25.84 -0.90
C LYS A 59 -20.70 -25.15 -0.41
N SER A 60 -20.78 -24.90 0.88
CA SER A 60 -21.94 -24.22 1.48
C SER A 60 -22.20 -22.83 0.91
N LEU A 61 -21.13 -22.02 0.71
CA LEU A 61 -21.25 -20.70 0.10
C LEU A 61 -21.63 -20.77 -1.37
N SER A 62 -21.14 -21.78 -2.11
CA SER A 62 -21.50 -22.00 -3.51
C SER A 62 -22.98 -22.39 -3.66
N GLU A 63 -23.49 -23.30 -2.82
CA GLU A 63 -24.91 -23.66 -2.79
C GLU A 63 -25.81 -22.45 -2.46
N LYS A 64 -25.33 -21.54 -1.59
CA LYS A 64 -26.02 -20.29 -1.29
C LYS A 64 -26.06 -19.36 -2.50
N LEU A 65 -24.94 -19.25 -3.22
CA LEU A 65 -24.81 -18.43 -4.41
C LEU A 65 -25.57 -19.01 -5.62
N ASP A 66 -25.74 -20.35 -5.70
CA ASP A 66 -26.60 -21.00 -6.71
C ASP A 66 -28.07 -20.57 -6.53
N LYS A 67 -28.50 -20.37 -5.28
CA LYS A 67 -29.85 -19.88 -4.96
C LYS A 67 -29.98 -18.37 -5.08
N ASN A 68 -28.94 -17.63 -4.77
CA ASN A 68 -28.89 -16.18 -4.85
C ASN A 68 -27.52 -15.70 -5.35
N PRO A 69 -27.33 -15.59 -6.68
CA PRO A 69 -26.04 -15.17 -7.26
C PRO A 69 -25.59 -13.75 -6.87
N ASP A 70 -26.52 -12.90 -6.44
CA ASP A 70 -26.26 -11.52 -6.06
C ASP A 70 -26.15 -11.34 -4.52
N ASP A 71 -25.77 -12.39 -3.81
CA ASP A 71 -25.39 -12.29 -2.39
C ASP A 71 -23.95 -11.78 -2.25
N ALA A 72 -23.80 -10.47 -2.13
CA ALA A 72 -22.48 -9.81 -1.99
C ALA A 72 -21.68 -10.36 -0.80
N ALA A 73 -22.34 -10.65 0.32
CA ALA A 73 -21.69 -11.17 1.52
C ALA A 73 -21.17 -12.61 1.32
N ALA A 74 -21.94 -13.45 0.65
CA ALA A 74 -21.51 -14.81 0.33
C ALA A 74 -20.34 -14.82 -0.65
N LEU A 75 -20.36 -13.95 -1.67
CA LEU A 75 -19.24 -13.74 -2.60
C LEU A 75 -17.98 -13.29 -1.85
N TYR A 76 -18.10 -12.27 -1.01
CA TYR A 76 -16.98 -11.78 -0.21
C TYR A 76 -16.36 -12.89 0.66
N ARG A 77 -17.20 -13.63 1.39
CA ARG A 77 -16.75 -14.73 2.25
C ARG A 77 -16.09 -15.85 1.47
N ARG A 78 -16.65 -16.25 0.32
CA ARG A 78 -16.03 -17.27 -0.52
C ARG A 78 -14.71 -16.80 -1.12
N GLY A 79 -14.62 -15.54 -1.51
CA GLY A 79 -13.37 -14.91 -1.94
C GLY A 79 -12.28 -14.97 -0.86
N GLN A 80 -12.61 -14.70 0.40
CA GLN A 80 -11.67 -14.84 1.52
C GLN A 80 -11.17 -16.28 1.69
N VAL A 81 -12.06 -17.26 1.59
CA VAL A 81 -11.68 -18.68 1.70
C VAL A 81 -10.77 -19.07 0.53
N TYR A 82 -11.10 -18.67 -0.70
CA TYR A 82 -10.23 -18.89 -1.86
C TYR A 82 -8.85 -18.27 -1.66
N ALA A 83 -8.78 -17.03 -1.17
CA ALA A 83 -7.51 -16.35 -0.90
C ALA A 83 -6.66 -17.10 0.14
N SER A 84 -7.27 -17.56 1.23
CA SER A 84 -6.58 -18.33 2.28
C SER A 84 -6.03 -19.67 1.81
N LYS A 85 -6.58 -20.21 0.72
CA LYS A 85 -6.16 -21.47 0.10
C LYS A 85 -5.25 -21.27 -1.12
N GLY A 86 -4.84 -20.04 -1.41
CA GLY A 86 -4.00 -19.72 -2.56
C GLY A 86 -4.71 -19.76 -3.91
N ALA A 87 -6.05 -19.90 -3.93
CA ALA A 87 -6.86 -19.86 -5.14
C ALA A 87 -7.15 -18.40 -5.54
N TYR A 88 -6.10 -17.66 -5.85
CA TYR A 88 -6.12 -16.21 -5.99
C TYR A 88 -7.02 -15.72 -7.14
N ASP A 89 -7.02 -16.40 -8.28
CA ASP A 89 -7.88 -16.01 -9.42
C ASP A 89 -9.37 -16.11 -9.07
N LEU A 90 -9.76 -17.14 -8.34
CA LEU A 90 -11.13 -17.31 -7.85
C LEU A 90 -11.47 -16.27 -6.80
N ALA A 91 -10.52 -15.94 -5.91
CA ALA A 91 -10.69 -14.88 -4.93
C ALA A 91 -10.93 -13.52 -5.61
N VAL A 92 -10.10 -13.15 -6.59
CA VAL A 92 -10.26 -11.90 -7.36
C VAL A 92 -11.62 -11.84 -8.04
N LYS A 93 -12.07 -12.96 -8.64
CA LYS A 93 -13.39 -13.03 -9.28
C LYS A 93 -14.52 -12.78 -8.29
N ASP A 94 -14.49 -13.43 -7.13
CA ASP A 94 -15.54 -13.30 -6.12
C ASP A 94 -15.53 -11.90 -5.48
N PHE A 95 -14.36 -11.33 -5.15
CA PHE A 95 -14.26 -9.94 -4.67
C PHE A 95 -14.75 -8.94 -5.71
N THR A 96 -14.47 -9.18 -7.00
CA THR A 96 -14.94 -8.31 -8.09
C THR A 96 -16.46 -8.31 -8.18
N ASN A 97 -17.10 -9.48 -8.11
CA ASN A 97 -18.55 -9.59 -8.11
C ASN A 97 -19.17 -8.99 -6.85
N SER A 98 -18.55 -9.21 -5.67
CA SER A 98 -18.99 -8.58 -4.43
C SER A 98 -18.96 -7.05 -4.52
N LEU A 99 -17.87 -6.48 -5.05
CA LEU A 99 -17.72 -5.02 -5.23
C LEU A 99 -18.65 -4.43 -6.29
N ARG A 100 -19.03 -5.22 -7.32
CA ARG A 100 -20.08 -4.79 -8.26
C ARG A 100 -21.42 -4.56 -7.57
N LEU A 101 -21.72 -5.39 -6.56
CA LEU A 101 -22.96 -5.31 -5.78
C LEU A 101 -22.85 -4.29 -4.64
N ASN A 102 -21.68 -4.20 -4.01
CA ASN A 102 -21.39 -3.26 -2.93
C ASN A 102 -20.12 -2.46 -3.20
N PRO A 103 -20.19 -1.38 -3.98
CA PRO A 103 -19.02 -0.60 -4.42
C PRO A 103 -18.38 0.27 -3.33
N LYS A 104 -18.88 0.21 -2.09
CA LYS A 104 -18.31 0.92 -0.94
C LYS A 104 -17.71 -0.03 0.11
N ASP A 105 -17.57 -1.31 -0.22
CA ASP A 105 -16.98 -2.30 0.67
C ASP A 105 -15.46 -2.13 0.75
N VAL A 106 -15.02 -1.46 1.80
CA VAL A 106 -13.59 -1.16 2.05
C VAL A 106 -12.77 -2.42 2.24
N GLU A 107 -13.33 -3.41 2.94
CA GLU A 107 -12.67 -4.69 3.22
C GLU A 107 -12.46 -5.50 1.92
N ALA A 108 -13.45 -5.50 1.04
CA ALA A 108 -13.36 -6.20 -0.22
C ALA A 108 -12.30 -5.56 -1.15
N TYR A 109 -12.21 -4.24 -1.18
CA TYR A 109 -11.11 -3.55 -1.89
C TYR A 109 -9.75 -3.91 -1.31
N ASN A 110 -9.60 -3.89 0.01
CA ASN A 110 -8.33 -4.26 0.64
C ASN A 110 -7.93 -5.70 0.33
N ASN A 111 -8.85 -6.64 0.48
CA ASN A 111 -8.58 -8.05 0.22
C ASN A 111 -8.21 -8.30 -1.24
N ARG A 112 -8.90 -7.64 -2.18
CA ARG A 112 -8.57 -7.75 -3.59
C ARG A 112 -7.23 -7.08 -3.92
N CYS A 113 -6.90 -5.95 -3.29
CA CYS A 113 -5.57 -5.33 -3.40
C CYS A 113 -4.48 -6.31 -2.96
N TRP A 114 -4.63 -6.92 -1.79
CA TRP A 114 -3.64 -7.87 -1.28
C TRP A 114 -3.46 -9.07 -2.22
N VAL A 115 -4.55 -9.70 -2.66
CA VAL A 115 -4.48 -10.84 -3.59
C VAL A 115 -3.80 -10.44 -4.89
N ARG A 116 -4.17 -9.30 -5.48
CA ARG A 116 -3.54 -8.78 -6.71
C ARG A 116 -2.07 -8.49 -6.52
N THR A 117 -1.68 -8.00 -5.34
CA THR A 117 -0.26 -7.82 -5.00
C THR A 117 0.48 -9.15 -5.00
N VAL A 118 -0.07 -10.18 -4.37
CA VAL A 118 0.55 -11.51 -4.31
C VAL A 118 0.75 -12.09 -5.72
N ILE A 119 -0.25 -12.02 -6.59
CA ILE A 119 -0.14 -12.53 -7.97
C ILE A 119 0.65 -11.62 -8.91
N GLY A 120 1.06 -10.43 -8.47
CA GLY A 120 1.89 -9.50 -9.25
C GLY A 120 1.13 -8.52 -10.14
N ASP A 121 -0.19 -8.46 -10.07
CA ASP A 121 -1.00 -7.43 -10.76
C ASP A 121 -0.97 -6.11 -9.99
N LEU A 122 0.22 -5.49 -9.95
CA LEU A 122 0.48 -4.36 -9.07
C LEU A 122 -0.29 -3.10 -9.44
N GLN A 123 -0.58 -2.89 -10.73
CA GLN A 123 -1.35 -1.72 -11.15
C GLN A 123 -2.82 -1.78 -10.71
N ALA A 124 -3.44 -2.94 -10.86
CA ALA A 124 -4.80 -3.12 -10.38
C ALA A 124 -4.86 -3.17 -8.84
N ALA A 125 -3.84 -3.73 -8.19
CA ALA A 125 -3.69 -3.70 -6.74
C ALA A 125 -3.65 -2.26 -6.20
N LEU A 126 -2.83 -1.39 -6.81
CA LEU A 126 -2.72 0.02 -6.41
C LEU A 126 -4.07 0.74 -6.47
N LYS A 127 -4.86 0.50 -7.53
CA LYS A 127 -6.21 1.09 -7.66
C LYS A 127 -7.11 0.66 -6.52
N ASP A 128 -7.11 -0.62 -6.17
CA ASP A 128 -7.93 -1.16 -5.09
C ASP A 128 -7.50 -0.63 -3.71
N CYS A 129 -6.21 -0.63 -3.40
CA CYS A 129 -5.70 -0.08 -2.15
C CYS A 129 -6.01 1.43 -2.02
N ASN A 130 -5.85 2.19 -3.10
CA ASN A 130 -6.18 3.61 -3.09
C ASN A 130 -7.67 3.84 -2.87
N GLU A 131 -8.54 3.01 -3.44
CA GLU A 131 -9.99 3.12 -3.22
C GLU A 131 -10.37 2.75 -1.78
N ALA A 132 -9.78 1.69 -1.21
CA ALA A 132 -9.95 1.36 0.19
C ALA A 132 -9.56 2.53 1.11
N LEU A 133 -8.42 3.17 0.85
CA LEU A 133 -7.92 4.30 1.64
C LEU A 133 -8.67 5.61 1.36
N ARG A 134 -9.24 5.78 0.17
CA ARG A 134 -10.15 6.90 -0.10
C ARG A 134 -11.43 6.79 0.72
N LEU A 135 -11.97 5.59 0.86
CA LEU A 135 -13.18 5.31 1.64
C LEU A 135 -12.91 5.33 3.15
N ARG A 136 -11.74 4.83 3.58
CA ARG A 136 -11.31 4.80 4.99
C ARG A 136 -9.82 5.15 5.10
N PRO A 137 -9.45 6.43 5.27
CA PRO A 137 -8.06 6.91 5.21
C PRO A 137 -7.10 6.27 6.24
N ASN A 138 -7.60 5.87 7.40
CA ASN A 138 -6.81 5.25 8.47
C ASN A 138 -7.01 3.73 8.56
N PHE A 139 -7.37 3.10 7.46
CA PHE A 139 -7.52 1.65 7.43
C PHE A 139 -6.16 0.97 7.42
N VAL A 140 -5.77 0.43 8.56
CA VAL A 140 -4.42 -0.14 8.80
C VAL A 140 -4.09 -1.24 7.81
N ASP A 141 -5.04 -2.15 7.55
CA ASP A 141 -4.82 -3.27 6.64
C ASP A 141 -4.59 -2.80 5.19
N ALA A 142 -5.27 -1.74 4.77
CA ALA A 142 -5.07 -1.18 3.44
C ALA A 142 -3.75 -0.40 3.31
N LEU A 143 -3.30 0.25 4.39
CA LEU A 143 -1.95 0.84 4.44
C LEU A 143 -0.87 -0.24 4.34
N ASP A 144 -1.02 -1.33 5.11
CA ASP A 144 -0.10 -2.47 5.07
C ASP A 144 -0.08 -3.14 3.69
N SER A 145 -1.25 -3.40 3.11
CA SER A 145 -1.39 -3.98 1.76
C SER A 145 -0.76 -3.10 0.68
N ARG A 146 -0.95 -1.77 0.75
CA ARG A 146 -0.34 -0.83 -0.20
C ARG A 146 1.17 -0.74 0.02
N GLY A 147 1.62 -0.78 1.25
CA GLY A 147 3.05 -0.89 1.59
C GLY A 147 3.68 -2.13 0.96
N LEU A 148 3.05 -3.29 1.09
CA LEU A 148 3.50 -4.54 0.46
C LEU A 148 3.53 -4.43 -1.08
N MET A 149 2.49 -3.87 -1.67
CA MET A 149 2.41 -3.62 -3.12
C MET A 149 3.55 -2.71 -3.60
N ASN A 150 3.80 -1.60 -2.90
CA ASN A 150 4.88 -0.68 -3.20
C ASN A 150 6.26 -1.36 -3.05
N LEU A 151 6.46 -2.15 -2.00
CA LEU A 151 7.68 -2.90 -1.76
C LEU A 151 7.95 -3.90 -2.88
N LYS A 152 6.94 -4.68 -3.27
CA LYS A 152 7.03 -5.66 -4.36
C LYS A 152 7.31 -4.98 -5.69
N GLY A 153 6.76 -3.79 -5.91
CA GLY A 153 6.99 -2.95 -7.10
C GLY A 153 8.30 -2.15 -7.08
N GLY A 154 9.13 -2.30 -6.06
CA GLY A 154 10.40 -1.58 -5.92
C GLY A 154 10.26 -0.10 -5.52
N GLN A 155 9.05 0.34 -5.17
CA GLN A 155 8.76 1.70 -4.73
C GLN A 155 9.07 1.85 -3.23
N ASN A 156 10.35 1.66 -2.86
CA ASN A 156 10.75 1.52 -1.46
C ASN A 156 10.38 2.72 -0.59
N LYS A 157 10.50 3.95 -1.09
CA LYS A 157 10.12 5.17 -0.34
C LYS A 157 8.62 5.22 -0.03
N ASN A 158 7.79 4.87 -1.01
CA ASN A 158 6.34 4.80 -0.84
C ASN A 158 5.96 3.68 0.13
N ALA A 159 6.65 2.54 0.04
CA ALA A 159 6.45 1.42 0.96
C ALA A 159 6.75 1.83 2.41
N ILE A 160 7.88 2.50 2.65
CA ILE A 160 8.25 3.01 3.99
C ILE A 160 7.15 3.93 4.52
N ALA A 161 6.67 4.88 3.71
CA ALA A 161 5.64 5.83 4.12
C ALA A 161 4.33 5.14 4.50
N ASP A 162 3.89 4.15 3.73
CA ASP A 162 2.67 3.39 4.03
C ASP A 162 2.82 2.53 5.28
N PHE A 163 3.95 1.83 5.45
CA PHE A 163 4.22 1.05 6.65
C PHE A 163 4.38 1.92 7.90
N ASP A 164 5.00 3.11 7.78
CA ASP A 164 5.07 4.08 8.88
C ASP A 164 3.67 4.53 9.31
N ALA A 165 2.79 4.82 8.35
CA ALA A 165 1.41 5.18 8.64
C ALA A 165 0.65 4.03 9.34
N ALA A 166 0.82 2.79 8.89
CA ALA A 166 0.23 1.61 9.51
C ALA A 166 0.75 1.41 10.94
N LEU A 167 2.06 1.51 11.14
CA LEU A 167 2.71 1.33 12.45
C LEU A 167 2.41 2.46 13.44
N LYS A 168 2.11 3.65 12.95
CA LYS A 168 1.64 4.75 13.81
C LYS A 168 0.30 4.42 14.44
N ILE A 169 -0.55 3.68 13.75
CA ILE A 169 -1.87 3.25 14.25
C ILE A 169 -1.75 1.97 15.06
N ASN A 170 -1.01 0.97 14.54
CA ASN A 170 -0.72 -0.30 15.21
C ASN A 170 0.78 -0.58 15.25
N PRO A 171 1.49 -0.17 16.34
CA PRO A 171 2.93 -0.34 16.46
C PRO A 171 3.42 -1.80 16.49
N ARG A 172 2.52 -2.75 16.69
CA ARG A 172 2.84 -4.18 16.77
C ARG A 172 2.44 -4.96 15.52
N LEU A 173 2.16 -4.29 14.42
CA LEU A 173 1.83 -4.94 13.15
C LEU A 173 3.10 -5.53 12.53
N THR A 174 3.27 -6.83 12.68
CA THR A 174 4.50 -7.56 12.32
C THR A 174 4.80 -7.52 10.83
N SER A 175 3.77 -7.59 9.98
CA SER A 175 3.90 -7.46 8.52
C SER A 175 4.47 -6.09 8.13
N SER A 176 3.94 -5.02 8.71
CA SER A 176 4.44 -3.66 8.45
C SER A 176 5.87 -3.46 8.98
N LEU A 177 6.23 -4.03 10.13
CA LEU A 177 7.60 -3.97 10.64
C LEU A 177 8.57 -4.67 9.69
N TYR A 178 8.25 -5.89 9.29
CA TYR A 178 9.11 -6.66 8.39
C TYR A 178 9.21 -6.02 7.00
N GLY A 179 8.08 -5.61 6.44
CA GLY A 179 8.03 -4.93 5.15
C GLY A 179 8.78 -3.60 5.15
N ARG A 180 8.63 -2.78 6.20
CA ARG A 180 9.39 -1.54 6.35
C ARG A 180 10.89 -1.81 6.46
N GLY A 181 11.27 -2.84 7.18
CA GLY A 181 12.67 -3.25 7.32
C GLY A 181 13.30 -3.57 5.97
N LEU A 182 12.64 -4.40 5.15
CA LEU A 182 13.09 -4.70 3.79
C LEU A 182 13.16 -3.45 2.91
N ALA A 183 12.14 -2.59 2.98
CA ALA A 183 12.10 -1.35 2.20
C ALA A 183 13.24 -0.41 2.59
N LYS A 184 13.56 -0.27 3.89
CA LYS A 184 14.68 0.51 4.38
C LYS A 184 16.03 -0.03 3.91
N GLN A 185 16.25 -1.36 4.01
CA GLN A 185 17.47 -1.99 3.49
C GLN A 185 17.67 -1.69 2.00
N ARG A 186 16.63 -1.87 1.19
CA ARG A 186 16.65 -1.58 -0.25
C ARG A 186 16.82 -0.10 -0.58
N ASN A 187 16.47 0.78 0.37
CA ASN A 187 16.63 2.24 0.23
C ASN A 187 17.95 2.75 0.85
N GLY A 188 18.84 1.87 1.31
CA GLY A 188 20.16 2.21 1.85
C GLY A 188 20.23 2.43 3.36
N ALA A 189 19.12 2.43 4.09
CA ALA A 189 19.06 2.53 5.55
C ALA A 189 19.16 1.14 6.20
N VAL A 190 20.29 0.47 5.99
CA VAL A 190 20.47 -0.95 6.32
C VAL A 190 20.32 -1.22 7.80
N ALA A 191 21.01 -0.46 8.66
CA ALA A 191 20.98 -0.68 10.12
C ALA A 191 19.57 -0.53 10.72
N GLU A 192 18.81 0.47 10.25
CA GLU A 192 17.43 0.67 10.68
C GLU A 192 16.51 -0.43 10.15
N GLY A 193 16.77 -0.90 8.93
CA GLY A 193 16.04 -2.02 8.32
C GLY A 193 16.28 -3.33 9.08
N ASP A 194 17.53 -3.61 9.46
CA ASP A 194 17.90 -4.78 10.25
C ASP A 194 17.19 -4.81 11.61
N LEU A 195 17.06 -3.66 12.25
CA LEU A 195 16.34 -3.53 13.52
C LEU A 195 14.85 -3.86 13.38
N ASP A 196 14.20 -3.28 12.37
CA ASP A 196 12.78 -3.56 12.08
C ASP A 196 12.56 -5.07 11.79
N ILE A 197 13.44 -5.68 10.99
CA ILE A 197 13.39 -7.12 10.66
C ILE A 197 13.60 -7.98 11.90
N ALA A 198 14.58 -7.64 12.75
CA ALA A 198 14.84 -8.40 13.98
C ALA A 198 13.63 -8.35 14.91
N ASN A 199 13.02 -7.18 15.09
CA ASN A 199 11.82 -7.01 15.91
C ASN A 199 10.63 -7.81 15.34
N ALA A 200 10.42 -7.78 14.03
CA ALA A 200 9.36 -8.55 13.40
C ALA A 200 9.55 -10.06 13.59
N LYS A 201 10.76 -10.58 13.37
CA LYS A 201 11.09 -12.00 13.57
C LYS A 201 10.92 -12.45 15.03
N ALA A 202 11.23 -11.56 15.98
CA ALA A 202 11.04 -11.87 17.40
C ALA A 202 9.56 -11.99 17.78
N MET A 203 8.69 -11.26 17.09
CA MET A 203 7.25 -11.28 17.33
C MET A 203 6.55 -12.39 16.55
N ASP A 204 7.00 -12.68 15.34
CA ASP A 204 6.47 -13.72 14.47
C ASP A 204 7.61 -14.45 13.71
N PRO A 205 7.99 -15.65 14.14
CA PRO A 205 9.04 -16.45 13.48
C PRO A 205 8.70 -16.85 12.02
N ASN A 206 7.41 -16.81 11.63
CA ASN A 206 6.97 -17.22 10.29
C ASN A 206 6.98 -16.07 9.27
N ILE A 207 7.18 -14.82 9.71
CA ILE A 207 7.05 -13.64 8.86
C ILE A 207 7.97 -13.68 7.62
N VAL A 208 9.15 -14.26 7.73
CA VAL A 208 10.09 -14.40 6.60
C VAL A 208 9.49 -15.29 5.52
N LYS A 209 8.90 -16.43 5.94
CA LYS A 209 8.27 -17.36 5.01
C LYS A 209 7.05 -16.75 4.36
N GLU A 210 6.24 -16.03 5.11
CA GLU A 210 5.07 -15.35 4.57
C GLU A 210 5.43 -14.37 3.45
N PHE A 211 6.44 -13.52 3.67
CA PHE A 211 6.89 -12.59 2.64
C PHE A 211 7.52 -13.29 1.43
N ALA A 212 8.25 -14.38 1.66
CA ALA A 212 8.76 -15.20 0.57
C ALA A 212 7.62 -15.81 -0.27
N ASP A 213 6.55 -16.28 0.37
CA ASP A 213 5.36 -16.80 -0.30
C ASP A 213 4.63 -15.69 -1.11
N TYR A 214 4.74 -14.43 -0.70
CA TYR A 214 4.24 -13.27 -1.46
C TYR A 214 5.17 -12.84 -2.60
N GLY A 215 6.33 -13.51 -2.75
CA GLY A 215 7.35 -13.17 -3.74
C GLY A 215 8.16 -11.93 -3.38
N VAL A 216 8.36 -11.67 -2.08
CA VAL A 216 9.16 -10.57 -1.54
C VAL A 216 10.25 -11.12 -0.64
N GLN A 217 11.53 -10.84 -1.02
CA GLN A 217 12.73 -11.28 -0.28
C GLN A 217 13.68 -10.12 -0.09
#